data_ef0175e6cfc25c1952bd474cf67773c3
#
_entry.id   ef0175e6cfc25c1952bd474cf67773c3
#
_cell.length_a   1.000
_cell.length_b   1.000
_cell.length_c   1.000
_cell.angle_alpha   90.00
_cell.angle_beta   90.00
_cell.angle_gamma   90.00
#
_symmetry.space_group_name_H-M   'P 1'
#
loop_
_entity.id
_entity.type
_entity.pdbx_description
1 polymer ?
#
loop_
_entity_poly.entity_id
_entity_poly.type
_entity_poly.pdbx_seq_one_letter_code
_entity_poly.pdbx_strand_id
1 'polypeptide(L)'
;MEKQPVKSTSTLVMACFVIYMLLLQAVLPNWAKLDLAYRYRIKYDFILNETSNLDVILEQIAAQIKREKLQDYVIILGDSVAYSGPGPSSQSLAYYMQDIARQKGLPDLRVYNLAAPAMQTGDIYTMLLKLERHGISTDHLIINLIYAGFVKRQPDPPAVFWLQKDLQQLDPETYQTVLPQLQANGNKKEENLPDQVHNYLVSHLNIYRYRYFLRQDLTNHYYLACHMPLPSDALGDARPWTEKPELDKLLQQREYKKGFAVQAFDMSEKNPQIFFLSKIIARQKHKQTLVFLAGINDVLLKQQVSQPGYIKNLELIDHYFAGKGVSYLNLQGKIDDTFFSDHVHLTADGYRKLSGILLDNYLKSSGHD
;
A
#
# COMPACT_ATOMS: atom_id res chain seq x y z
N MET A 1 20.31 -62.54 25.42
CA MET A 1 20.54 -61.32 24.61
C MET A 1 19.39 -60.35 24.92
N GLU A 2 19.66 -59.43 25.78
CA GLU A 2 18.70 -58.41 26.20
C GLU A 2 18.64 -57.33 25.14
N LYS A 3 17.47 -57.10 24.55
CA LYS A 3 17.26 -55.98 23.61
C LYS A 3 17.27 -54.69 24.38
N GLN A 4 18.37 -53.92 24.29
CA GLN A 4 18.38 -52.54 24.81
C GLN A 4 17.32 -51.69 24.11
N PRO A 5 16.65 -50.80 24.85
CA PRO A 5 15.49 -50.07 24.34
C PRO A 5 15.89 -48.98 23.33
N VAL A 6 15.35 -49.09 22.14
CA VAL A 6 15.38 -48.10 21.05
C VAL A 6 14.76 -46.75 21.49
N LYS A 7 14.22 -46.65 22.70
CA LYS A 7 13.51 -45.49 23.26
C LYS A 7 14.37 -44.25 23.51
N SER A 8 15.70 -44.39 23.69
CA SER A 8 16.54 -43.23 24.06
C SER A 8 16.86 -42.31 22.88
N THR A 9 17.02 -42.85 21.68
CA THR A 9 17.39 -42.07 20.47
C THR A 9 16.23 -41.21 19.95
N SER A 10 15.02 -41.72 19.93
CA SER A 10 13.83 -40.96 19.50
C SER A 10 13.47 -39.82 20.45
N THR A 11 13.66 -40.05 21.77
CA THR A 11 13.45 -39.01 22.80
C THR A 11 14.48 -37.86 22.65
N LEU A 12 15.75 -38.22 22.42
CA LEU A 12 16.80 -37.22 22.19
C LEU A 12 16.55 -36.40 20.91
N VAL A 13 16.19 -37.06 19.81
CA VAL A 13 15.84 -36.39 18.54
C VAL A 13 14.67 -35.43 18.74
N MET A 14 13.62 -35.88 19.45
CA MET A 14 12.45 -35.02 19.73
C MET A 14 12.84 -33.85 20.62
N ALA A 15 13.66 -34.05 21.65
CA ALA A 15 14.14 -32.98 22.51
C ALA A 15 14.98 -31.92 21.70
N CYS A 16 15.91 -32.41 20.87
CA CYS A 16 16.69 -31.53 19.99
C CYS A 16 15.79 -30.75 19.01
N PHE A 17 14.75 -31.39 18.45
CA PHE A 17 13.81 -30.73 17.58
C PHE A 17 13.01 -29.62 18.29
N VAL A 18 12.52 -29.90 19.51
CA VAL A 18 11.80 -28.92 20.34
C VAL A 18 12.72 -27.74 20.67
N ILE A 19 13.96 -28.00 21.10
CA ILE A 19 14.96 -26.95 21.40
C ILE A 19 15.22 -26.11 20.16
N TYR A 20 15.42 -26.74 19.01
CA TYR A 20 15.61 -26.03 17.73
C TYR A 20 14.43 -25.14 17.38
N MET A 21 13.19 -25.65 17.52
CA MET A 21 11.97 -24.86 17.28
C MET A 21 11.86 -23.68 18.25
N LEU A 22 12.19 -23.86 19.52
CA LEU A 22 12.22 -22.76 20.51
C LEU A 22 13.30 -21.71 20.18
N LEU A 23 14.48 -22.13 19.73
CA LEU A 23 15.52 -21.21 19.27
C LEU A 23 15.05 -20.40 18.06
N LEU A 24 14.41 -21.04 17.08
CA LEU A 24 13.83 -20.33 15.92
C LEU A 24 12.75 -19.32 16.35
N GLN A 25 11.88 -19.68 17.30
CA GLN A 25 10.89 -18.75 17.85
C GLN A 25 11.53 -17.48 18.44
N ALA A 26 12.69 -17.61 19.10
CA ALA A 26 13.39 -16.49 19.72
C ALA A 26 14.23 -15.66 18.71
N VAL A 27 14.83 -16.32 17.72
CA VAL A 27 15.82 -15.69 16.82
C VAL A 27 15.16 -14.98 15.64
N LEU A 28 14.12 -15.58 15.04
CA LEU A 28 13.52 -15.08 13.80
C LEU A 28 13.02 -13.62 13.86
N PRO A 29 12.40 -13.13 14.94
CA PRO A 29 11.97 -11.74 15.03
C PRO A 29 13.10 -10.72 14.91
N ASN A 30 14.29 -11.07 15.44
CA ASN A 30 15.47 -10.22 15.40
C ASN A 30 16.31 -10.41 14.12
N TRP A 31 16.12 -11.55 13.44
CA TRP A 31 16.84 -11.90 12.22
C TRP A 31 16.18 -11.31 10.98
N ALA A 32 14.85 -11.24 10.92
CA ALA A 32 14.12 -10.72 9.77
C ALA A 32 14.39 -9.21 9.62
N LYS A 33 15.16 -8.84 8.62
CA LYS A 33 15.52 -7.44 8.35
C LYS A 33 14.46 -6.79 7.45
N LEU A 34 14.23 -5.49 7.68
CA LEU A 34 13.27 -4.69 6.93
C LEU A 34 13.56 -4.69 5.42
N ASP A 35 14.82 -4.64 5.01
CA ASP A 35 15.26 -4.56 3.61
C ASP A 35 14.90 -5.80 2.77
N LEU A 36 14.61 -6.93 3.42
CA LEU A 36 14.09 -8.12 2.73
C LEU A 36 12.69 -7.89 2.13
N ALA A 37 11.86 -7.10 2.81
CA ALA A 37 10.46 -6.87 2.44
C ALA A 37 10.16 -5.43 2.04
N TYR A 38 11.03 -4.48 2.37
CA TYR A 38 10.81 -3.05 2.17
C TYR A 38 12.10 -2.35 1.73
N ARG A 39 12.02 -1.68 0.57
CA ARG A 39 13.05 -0.76 0.09
C ARG A 39 12.36 0.42 -0.59
N TYR A 40 12.20 1.52 0.11
CA TYR A 40 11.40 2.70 -0.31
C TYR A 40 9.90 2.43 -0.50
N ARG A 41 9.49 1.20 -0.68
CA ARG A 41 8.10 0.71 -0.70
C ARG A 41 8.09 -0.77 -0.32
N ILE A 42 6.92 -1.28 0.05
CA ILE A 42 6.74 -2.71 0.34
C ILE A 42 6.90 -3.52 -0.95
N LYS A 43 7.66 -4.61 -0.91
CA LYS A 43 7.71 -5.54 -2.04
C LYS A 43 6.34 -6.18 -2.24
N TYR A 44 5.81 -6.10 -3.46
CA TYR A 44 4.45 -6.52 -3.77
C TYR A 44 4.15 -7.97 -3.39
N ASP A 45 5.11 -8.87 -3.62
CA ASP A 45 4.96 -10.29 -3.31
C ASP A 45 4.65 -10.56 -1.82
N PHE A 46 5.11 -9.70 -0.92
CA PHE A 46 4.81 -9.85 0.52
C PHE A 46 3.33 -9.60 0.82
N ILE A 47 2.70 -8.63 0.15
CA ILE A 47 1.27 -8.35 0.30
C ILE A 47 0.44 -9.38 -0.47
N LEU A 48 0.84 -9.70 -1.70
CA LEU A 48 0.12 -10.61 -2.58
C LEU A 48 0.02 -12.02 -1.98
N ASN A 49 1.11 -12.51 -1.40
CA ASN A 49 1.14 -13.85 -0.83
C ASN A 49 0.45 -13.94 0.53
N GLU A 50 0.61 -12.89 1.37
CA GLU A 50 0.07 -12.92 2.73
C GLU A 50 0.04 -11.52 3.33
N THR A 51 -1.14 -10.97 3.60
CA THR A 51 -1.29 -9.62 4.15
C THR A 51 -0.80 -9.49 5.60
N SER A 52 -0.74 -10.58 6.36
CA SER A 52 -0.16 -10.58 7.71
C SER A 52 1.35 -10.26 7.74
N ASN A 53 2.04 -10.35 6.60
CA ASN A 53 3.42 -9.85 6.48
C ASN A 53 3.53 -8.35 6.76
N LEU A 54 2.44 -7.59 6.57
CA LEU A 54 2.39 -6.16 6.91
C LEU A 54 2.66 -5.91 8.39
N ASP A 55 2.16 -6.76 9.29
CA ASP A 55 2.43 -6.60 10.73
C ASP A 55 3.93 -6.71 11.03
N VAL A 56 4.62 -7.67 10.40
CA VAL A 56 6.08 -7.80 10.55
C VAL A 56 6.80 -6.57 9.99
N ILE A 57 6.38 -6.08 8.81
CA ILE A 57 6.98 -4.88 8.20
C ILE A 57 6.77 -3.67 9.10
N LEU A 58 5.57 -3.47 9.64
CA LEU A 58 5.25 -2.35 10.54
C LEU A 58 6.01 -2.45 11.87
N GLU A 59 6.17 -3.65 12.43
CA GLU A 59 7.03 -3.89 13.61
C GLU A 59 8.47 -3.46 13.35
N GLN A 60 9.03 -3.83 12.19
CA GLN A 60 10.39 -3.45 11.81
C GLN A 60 10.52 -1.93 11.56
N ILE A 61 9.52 -1.29 10.96
CA ILE A 61 9.48 0.17 10.78
C ILE A 61 9.41 0.86 12.15
N ALA A 62 8.52 0.42 13.04
CA ALA A 62 8.42 0.97 14.40
C ALA A 62 9.72 0.83 15.18
N ALA A 63 10.38 -0.34 15.08
CA ALA A 63 11.68 -0.57 15.67
C ALA A 63 12.77 0.35 15.09
N GLN A 64 12.75 0.60 13.77
CA GLN A 64 13.65 1.53 13.11
C GLN A 64 13.42 2.97 13.59
N ILE A 65 12.16 3.45 13.59
CA ILE A 65 11.79 4.79 14.07
C ILE A 65 12.32 5.00 15.50
N LYS A 66 12.09 4.02 16.37
CA LYS A 66 12.56 4.07 17.76
C LYS A 66 14.09 4.07 17.90
N ARG A 67 14.78 3.19 17.16
CA ARG A 67 16.24 3.06 17.18
C ARG A 67 16.94 4.32 16.66
N GLU A 68 16.42 4.89 15.56
CA GLU A 68 16.98 6.07 14.91
C GLU A 68 16.43 7.37 15.52
N LYS A 69 15.51 7.27 16.49
CA LYS A 69 14.84 8.41 17.17
C LYS A 69 14.23 9.41 16.16
N LEU A 70 13.64 8.88 15.09
CA LEU A 70 13.04 9.70 14.05
C LEU A 70 11.84 10.47 14.62
N GLN A 71 11.88 11.79 14.54
CA GLN A 71 10.78 12.68 14.92
C GLN A 71 9.93 13.02 13.69
N ASP A 72 10.60 13.31 12.57
CA ASP A 72 9.99 13.77 11.34
C ASP A 72 10.11 12.69 10.27
N TYR A 73 9.00 12.00 10.02
CA TYR A 73 8.86 11.06 8.92
C TYR A 73 7.48 11.18 8.30
N VAL A 74 7.39 10.93 7.01
CA VAL A 74 6.16 11.00 6.24
C VAL A 74 5.73 9.59 5.84
N ILE A 75 4.44 9.29 5.97
CA ILE A 75 3.86 8.05 5.49
C ILE A 75 3.05 8.33 4.23
N ILE A 76 3.26 7.53 3.19
CA ILE A 76 2.46 7.56 1.96
C ILE A 76 1.54 6.36 1.97
N LEU A 77 0.23 6.60 1.79
CA LEU A 77 -0.81 5.58 1.61
C LEU A 77 -1.53 5.81 0.27
N GLY A 78 -2.02 4.76 -0.33
CA GLY A 78 -2.77 4.85 -1.57
C GLY A 78 -2.64 3.60 -2.43
N ASP A 79 -3.05 3.72 -3.68
CA ASP A 79 -3.08 2.64 -4.65
C ASP A 79 -1.77 2.50 -5.47
N SER A 80 -1.89 1.93 -6.67
CA SER A 80 -0.76 1.69 -7.56
C SER A 80 -0.02 2.96 -8.02
N VAL A 81 -0.67 4.12 -8.01
CA VAL A 81 -0.02 5.40 -8.35
C VAL A 81 0.93 5.80 -7.22
N ALA A 82 0.46 5.80 -5.97
CA ALA A 82 1.33 6.07 -4.83
C ALA A 82 2.40 4.97 -4.65
N TYR A 83 2.04 3.72 -4.93
CA TYR A 83 3.00 2.61 -4.94
C TYR A 83 4.13 2.82 -5.97
N SER A 84 3.89 3.62 -7.01
CA SER A 84 4.82 3.87 -8.13
C SER A 84 5.07 2.58 -8.94
N GLY A 85 3.97 1.94 -9.37
CA GLY A 85 3.88 0.56 -9.81
C GLY A 85 4.84 0.09 -10.90
N PRO A 86 4.94 0.71 -12.10
CA PRO A 86 5.66 0.08 -13.19
C PRO A 86 7.16 -0.07 -12.92
N GLY A 87 7.82 0.98 -12.39
CA GLY A 87 9.27 1.00 -12.17
C GLY A 87 9.71 0.27 -10.89
N PRO A 88 11.04 0.11 -10.67
CA PRO A 88 11.60 -0.43 -9.45
C PRO A 88 11.45 0.54 -8.26
N SER A 89 11.60 0.03 -7.02
CA SER A 89 11.49 0.83 -5.80
C SER A 89 12.45 2.03 -5.74
N SER A 90 13.60 1.94 -6.42
CA SER A 90 14.56 3.05 -6.58
C SER A 90 14.05 4.17 -7.52
N GLN A 91 12.86 4.03 -8.08
CA GLN A 91 12.15 5.05 -8.89
C GLN A 91 10.78 5.39 -8.28
N SER A 92 10.56 5.07 -7.01
CA SER A 92 9.30 5.32 -6.31
C SER A 92 9.19 6.74 -5.76
N LEU A 93 7.97 7.15 -5.40
CA LEU A 93 7.70 8.42 -4.72
C LEU A 93 8.58 8.62 -3.49
N ALA A 94 8.68 7.61 -2.61
CA ALA A 94 9.48 7.73 -1.39
C ALA A 94 10.97 7.91 -1.68
N TYR A 95 11.50 7.22 -2.69
CA TYR A 95 12.89 7.40 -3.11
C TYR A 95 13.14 8.85 -3.59
N TYR A 96 12.32 9.32 -4.53
CA TYR A 96 12.51 10.67 -5.08
C TYR A 96 12.21 11.77 -4.07
N MET A 97 11.21 11.61 -3.21
CA MET A 97 10.93 12.59 -2.15
C MET A 97 12.12 12.74 -1.19
N GLN A 98 12.73 11.62 -0.75
CA GLN A 98 13.92 11.67 0.10
C GLN A 98 15.15 12.25 -0.64
N ASP A 99 15.30 11.96 -1.94
CA ASP A 99 16.37 12.54 -2.75
C ASP A 99 16.22 14.06 -2.90
N ILE A 100 15.02 14.54 -3.23
CA ILE A 100 14.72 15.98 -3.35
C ILE A 100 14.81 16.67 -1.98
N ALA A 101 14.35 16.04 -0.89
CA ALA A 101 14.46 16.60 0.45
C ALA A 101 15.92 16.83 0.85
N ARG A 102 16.81 15.86 0.57
CA ARG A 102 18.26 16.05 0.79
C ARG A 102 18.82 17.24 0.01
N GLN A 103 18.42 17.43 -1.24
CA GLN A 103 18.83 18.57 -2.07
C GLN A 103 18.30 19.90 -1.51
N LYS A 104 17.18 19.89 -0.80
CA LYS A 104 16.58 21.06 -0.13
C LYS A 104 17.10 21.29 1.30
N GLY A 105 18.11 20.55 1.77
CA GLY A 105 18.68 20.71 3.11
C GLY A 105 17.91 19.99 4.21
N LEU A 106 17.07 19.00 3.87
CA LEU A 106 16.33 18.15 4.80
C LEU A 106 16.82 16.68 4.71
N PRO A 107 18.10 16.39 5.06
CA PRO A 107 18.71 15.09 4.84
C PRO A 107 18.10 13.98 5.70
N ASP A 108 17.50 14.33 6.83
CA ASP A 108 16.97 13.40 7.81
C ASP A 108 15.51 13.03 7.57
N LEU A 109 14.83 13.70 6.62
CA LEU A 109 13.46 13.36 6.27
C LEU A 109 13.37 11.91 5.79
N ARG A 110 12.60 11.10 6.52
CA ARG A 110 12.26 9.73 6.13
C ARG A 110 10.88 9.68 5.50
N VAL A 111 10.73 8.92 4.44
CA VAL A 111 9.45 8.70 3.77
C VAL A 111 9.17 7.21 3.70
N TYR A 112 8.10 6.77 4.34
CA TYR A 112 7.64 5.38 4.33
C TYR A 112 6.46 5.23 3.36
N ASN A 113 6.70 4.63 2.20
CA ASN A 113 5.63 4.34 1.26
C ASN A 113 5.01 2.96 1.58
N LEU A 114 3.81 3.00 2.15
CA LEU A 114 3.02 1.82 2.54
C LEU A 114 1.80 1.63 1.63
N ALA A 115 1.78 2.31 0.49
CA ALA A 115 0.79 2.09 -0.55
C ALA A 115 0.90 0.68 -1.14
N ALA A 116 -0.19 0.17 -1.70
CA ALA A 116 -0.21 -1.11 -2.42
C ALA A 116 -1.12 -1.03 -3.65
N PRO A 117 -0.78 -1.74 -4.74
CA PRO A 117 -1.65 -1.82 -5.91
C PRO A 117 -3.07 -2.26 -5.52
N ALA A 118 -4.09 -1.65 -6.13
CA ALA A 118 -5.51 -1.88 -5.86
C ALA A 118 -6.00 -1.54 -4.43
N MET A 119 -5.18 -0.91 -3.58
CA MET A 119 -5.61 -0.46 -2.26
C MET A 119 -6.78 0.52 -2.38
N GLN A 120 -7.83 0.26 -1.60
CA GLN A 120 -9.05 1.07 -1.57
C GLN A 120 -9.04 1.98 -0.33
N THR A 121 -9.97 2.94 -0.25
CA THR A 121 -10.04 3.82 0.93
C THR A 121 -10.30 3.07 2.24
N GLY A 122 -11.01 1.95 2.17
CA GLY A 122 -11.17 1.07 3.33
C GLY A 122 -9.87 0.41 3.76
N ASP A 123 -8.98 0.06 2.81
CA ASP A 123 -7.63 -0.42 3.14
C ASP A 123 -6.77 0.70 3.74
N ILE A 124 -6.87 1.93 3.21
CA ILE A 124 -6.17 3.11 3.76
C ILE A 124 -6.62 3.36 5.21
N TYR A 125 -7.93 3.34 5.47
CA TYR A 125 -8.46 3.45 6.82
C TYR A 125 -7.93 2.36 7.75
N THR A 126 -7.96 1.12 7.29
CA THR A 126 -7.47 -0.04 8.06
C THR A 126 -5.96 0.06 8.31
N MET A 127 -5.19 0.55 7.33
CA MET A 127 -3.75 0.80 7.52
C MET A 127 -3.49 1.85 8.60
N LEU A 128 -4.31 2.92 8.71
CA LEU A 128 -4.19 3.88 9.81
C LEU A 128 -4.37 3.19 11.17
N LEU A 129 -5.36 2.29 11.29
CA LEU A 129 -5.56 1.51 12.52
C LEU A 129 -4.37 0.61 12.84
N LYS A 130 -3.79 -0.03 11.82
CA LYS A 130 -2.58 -0.88 11.99
C LYS A 130 -1.37 -0.05 12.42
N LEU A 131 -1.16 1.13 11.82
CA LEU A 131 -0.07 2.04 12.20
C LEU A 131 -0.19 2.45 13.68
N GLU A 132 -1.38 2.88 14.10
CA GLU A 132 -1.66 3.23 15.50
C GLU A 132 -1.42 2.05 16.44
N ARG A 133 -1.87 0.84 16.07
CA ARG A 133 -1.64 -0.40 16.83
C ARG A 133 -0.14 -0.71 17.02
N HIS A 134 0.68 -0.42 16.03
CA HIS A 134 2.14 -0.61 16.07
C HIS A 134 2.89 0.59 16.67
N GLY A 135 2.18 1.62 17.17
CA GLY A 135 2.78 2.81 17.78
C GLY A 135 3.52 3.71 16.77
N ILE A 136 3.14 3.63 15.49
CA ILE A 136 3.65 4.49 14.42
C ILE A 136 2.74 5.71 14.32
N SER A 137 3.29 6.93 14.50
CA SER A 137 2.50 8.15 14.36
C SER A 137 1.97 8.32 12.94
N THR A 138 0.73 8.79 12.86
CA THR A 138 0.06 9.17 11.61
C THR A 138 -0.07 10.69 11.49
N ASP A 139 0.79 11.45 12.17
CA ASP A 139 0.70 12.91 12.19
C ASP A 139 1.12 13.55 10.87
N HIS A 140 1.89 12.83 10.06
CA HIS A 140 2.43 13.26 8.78
C HIS A 140 2.08 12.28 7.66
N LEU A 141 0.99 12.56 6.94
CA LEU A 141 0.48 11.66 5.90
C LEU A 141 0.42 12.31 4.52
N ILE A 142 0.67 11.50 3.49
CA ILE A 142 0.29 11.77 2.11
C ILE A 142 -0.61 10.63 1.65
N ILE A 143 -1.83 10.95 1.21
CA ILE A 143 -2.82 9.97 0.79
C ILE A 143 -3.14 10.18 -0.69
N ASN A 144 -2.98 9.13 -1.48
CA ASN A 144 -3.36 9.10 -2.88
C ASN A 144 -4.80 8.61 -3.05
N LEU A 145 -5.51 9.29 -3.91
CA LEU A 145 -6.82 8.89 -4.42
C LEU A 145 -6.80 8.92 -5.95
N ILE A 146 -7.67 8.12 -6.58
CA ILE A 146 -7.90 8.12 -8.03
C ILE A 146 -9.38 8.36 -8.31
N TYR A 147 -9.67 8.96 -9.47
CA TYR A 147 -11.04 9.20 -9.94
C TYR A 147 -11.89 7.93 -9.93
N ALA A 148 -11.34 6.81 -10.43
CA ALA A 148 -12.01 5.51 -10.48
C ALA A 148 -12.49 5.02 -9.10
N GLY A 149 -11.83 5.45 -8.01
CA GLY A 149 -12.24 5.12 -6.65
C GLY A 149 -13.63 5.62 -6.28
N PHE A 150 -14.09 6.74 -6.85
CA PHE A 150 -15.38 7.36 -6.56
C PHE A 150 -16.54 6.78 -7.37
N VAL A 151 -16.25 6.01 -8.42
CA VAL A 151 -17.26 5.36 -9.25
C VAL A 151 -18.09 4.38 -8.42
N LYS A 152 -19.40 4.31 -8.69
CA LYS A 152 -20.33 3.43 -7.98
C LYS A 152 -19.87 1.98 -8.02
N ARG A 153 -19.74 1.38 -6.84
CA ARG A 153 -19.33 -0.02 -6.66
C ARG A 153 -20.54 -0.94 -6.64
N GLN A 154 -20.68 -1.81 -7.64
CA GLN A 154 -21.77 -2.78 -7.71
C GLN A 154 -21.32 -4.08 -8.39
N PRO A 155 -20.92 -5.06 -7.63
CA PRO A 155 -20.33 -5.08 -6.28
C PRO A 155 -18.85 -4.70 -6.27
N ASP A 156 -18.20 -4.69 -7.41
CA ASP A 156 -16.77 -4.59 -7.63
C ASP A 156 -16.32 -3.13 -7.91
N PRO A 157 -15.16 -2.69 -7.46
CA PRO A 157 -14.25 -3.34 -6.51
C PRO A 157 -14.77 -3.33 -5.07
N PRO A 158 -14.30 -4.23 -4.17
CA PRO A 158 -14.70 -4.23 -2.77
C PRO A 158 -14.27 -2.93 -2.09
N ALA A 159 -15.01 -2.51 -1.07
CA ALA A 159 -14.67 -1.30 -0.30
C ALA A 159 -13.34 -1.42 0.46
N VAL A 160 -12.97 -2.66 0.82
CA VAL A 160 -11.69 -3.06 1.40
C VAL A 160 -11.20 -4.23 0.57
N PHE A 161 -10.03 -4.10 -0.04
CA PHE A 161 -9.50 -5.11 -0.96
C PHE A 161 -8.52 -6.07 -0.26
N TRP A 162 -7.51 -5.53 0.43
CA TRP A 162 -6.45 -6.30 1.07
C TRP A 162 -6.73 -6.63 2.53
N LEU A 163 -7.26 -5.69 3.30
CA LEU A 163 -7.21 -5.67 4.76
C LEU A 163 -8.57 -5.97 5.42
N GLN A 164 -9.42 -6.78 4.77
CA GLN A 164 -10.76 -7.11 5.30
C GLN A 164 -10.70 -7.77 6.68
N LYS A 165 -9.79 -8.74 6.88
CA LYS A 165 -9.60 -9.42 8.17
C LYS A 165 -9.08 -8.46 9.23
N ASP A 166 -8.13 -7.61 8.87
CA ASP A 166 -7.60 -6.59 9.78
C ASP A 166 -8.70 -5.60 10.18
N LEU A 167 -9.52 -5.14 9.24
CA LEU A 167 -10.66 -4.27 9.54
C LEU A 167 -11.64 -4.94 10.49
N GLN A 168 -11.97 -6.21 10.26
CA GLN A 168 -12.86 -6.98 11.13
C GLN A 168 -12.33 -7.07 12.56
N GLN A 169 -11.01 -7.19 12.74
CA GLN A 169 -10.38 -7.31 14.05
C GLN A 169 -10.19 -5.94 14.74
N LEU A 170 -9.83 -4.91 13.98
CA LEU A 170 -9.46 -3.60 14.52
C LEU A 170 -10.64 -2.65 14.70
N ASP A 171 -11.66 -2.76 13.84
CA ASP A 171 -12.90 -1.97 13.91
C ASP A 171 -14.09 -2.83 13.41
N PRO A 172 -14.59 -3.74 14.27
CA PRO A 172 -15.70 -4.63 13.93
C PRO A 172 -16.99 -3.90 13.54
N GLU A 173 -17.26 -2.74 14.12
CA GLU A 173 -18.45 -1.93 13.82
C GLU A 173 -18.41 -1.40 12.39
N THR A 174 -17.28 -0.81 12.00
CA THR A 174 -17.05 -0.36 10.62
C THR A 174 -17.11 -1.53 9.64
N TYR A 175 -16.52 -2.67 10.00
CA TYR A 175 -16.59 -3.88 9.18
C TYR A 175 -18.05 -4.32 8.95
N GLN A 176 -18.88 -4.37 9.98
CA GLN A 176 -20.29 -4.74 9.84
C GLN A 176 -21.06 -3.77 8.94
N THR A 177 -20.74 -2.48 9.00
CA THR A 177 -21.38 -1.46 8.14
C THR A 177 -21.13 -1.71 6.66
N VAL A 178 -19.93 -2.16 6.27
CA VAL A 178 -19.57 -2.40 4.86
C VAL A 178 -19.73 -3.86 4.44
N LEU A 179 -20.04 -4.76 5.37
CA LEU A 179 -20.17 -6.20 5.12
C LEU A 179 -21.14 -6.54 3.96
N PRO A 180 -22.30 -5.88 3.79
CA PRO A 180 -23.19 -6.18 2.66
C PRO A 180 -22.51 -5.97 1.30
N GLN A 181 -21.70 -4.93 1.15
CA GLN A 181 -20.95 -4.67 -0.08
C GLN A 181 -19.83 -5.71 -0.28
N LEU A 182 -19.12 -6.08 0.79
CA LEU A 182 -18.07 -7.10 0.73
C LEU A 182 -18.64 -8.47 0.37
N GLN A 183 -19.79 -8.85 0.93
CA GLN A 183 -20.49 -10.11 0.60
C GLN A 183 -20.98 -10.13 -0.84
N ALA A 184 -21.52 -9.02 -1.35
CA ALA A 184 -21.95 -8.90 -2.75
C ALA A 184 -20.76 -9.05 -3.72
N ASN A 185 -19.54 -8.74 -3.29
CA ASN A 185 -18.29 -8.97 -4.02
C ASN A 185 -17.72 -10.40 -3.86
N GLY A 186 -18.41 -11.28 -3.15
CA GLY A 186 -17.99 -12.67 -2.97
C GLY A 186 -17.15 -12.93 -1.73
N ASN A 187 -17.03 -11.96 -0.81
CA ASN A 187 -16.37 -12.19 0.46
C ASN A 187 -17.14 -13.23 1.30
N LYS A 188 -16.42 -14.20 1.87
CA LYS A 188 -17.02 -15.22 2.74
C LYS A 188 -17.30 -14.65 4.12
N LYS A 189 -18.48 -14.94 4.67
CA LYS A 189 -18.89 -14.50 6.00
C LYS A 189 -18.10 -15.17 7.13
N GLU A 190 -17.69 -16.41 6.94
CA GLU A 190 -17.05 -17.23 7.98
C GLU A 190 -15.74 -17.84 7.44
N GLU A 191 -14.74 -17.87 8.31
CA GLU A 191 -13.48 -18.57 8.03
C GLU A 191 -13.71 -20.08 8.11
N ASN A 192 -13.24 -20.81 7.12
CA ASN A 192 -13.23 -22.27 7.15
C ASN A 192 -12.12 -22.78 8.10
N LEU A 193 -12.15 -24.07 8.43
CA LEU A 193 -11.16 -24.68 9.33
C LEU A 193 -9.70 -24.50 8.85
N PRO A 194 -9.36 -24.68 7.56
CA PRO A 194 -8.03 -24.36 7.05
C PRO A 194 -7.59 -22.91 7.31
N ASP A 195 -8.48 -21.93 7.13
CA ASP A 195 -8.17 -20.52 7.39
C ASP A 195 -7.89 -20.27 8.89
N GLN A 196 -8.67 -20.90 9.77
CA GLN A 196 -8.46 -20.82 11.23
C GLN A 196 -7.11 -21.41 11.65
N VAL A 197 -6.76 -22.61 11.14
CA VAL A 197 -5.46 -23.23 11.37
C VAL A 197 -4.33 -22.35 10.84
N HIS A 198 -4.46 -21.82 9.61
CA HIS A 198 -3.49 -20.90 9.03
C HIS A 198 -3.27 -19.68 9.92
N ASN A 199 -4.34 -19.00 10.34
CA ASN A 199 -4.28 -17.82 11.20
C ASN A 199 -3.65 -18.13 12.56
N TYR A 200 -3.96 -19.32 13.12
CA TYR A 200 -3.33 -19.79 14.35
C TYR A 200 -1.80 -19.98 14.17
N LEU A 201 -1.37 -20.61 13.09
CA LEU A 201 0.06 -20.84 12.81
C LEU A 201 0.80 -19.50 12.60
N VAL A 202 0.21 -18.56 11.84
CA VAL A 202 0.80 -17.22 11.61
C VAL A 202 0.95 -16.46 12.92
N SER A 203 -0.02 -16.56 13.83
CA SER A 203 0.00 -15.80 15.09
C SER A 203 0.88 -16.41 16.19
N HIS A 204 1.16 -17.72 16.15
CA HIS A 204 1.85 -18.42 17.23
C HIS A 204 3.21 -19.01 16.86
N LEU A 205 3.48 -19.27 15.57
CA LEU A 205 4.73 -19.87 15.11
C LEU A 205 5.55 -18.91 14.26
N ASN A 206 6.64 -18.39 14.83
CA ASN A 206 7.52 -17.46 14.13
C ASN A 206 8.10 -18.03 12.84
N ILE A 207 8.43 -19.32 12.77
CA ILE A 207 8.88 -19.95 11.53
C ILE A 207 7.83 -19.82 10.42
N TYR A 208 6.55 -19.90 10.78
CA TYR A 208 5.45 -19.76 9.84
C TYR A 208 5.16 -18.27 9.52
N ARG A 209 5.22 -17.40 10.53
CA ARG A 209 5.06 -15.96 10.41
C ARG A 209 6.13 -15.32 9.53
N TYR A 210 7.39 -15.74 9.67
CA TYR A 210 8.53 -15.18 8.94
C TYR A 210 8.91 -15.97 7.68
N ARG A 211 8.11 -16.95 7.23
CA ARG A 211 8.44 -17.84 6.10
C ARG A 211 8.76 -17.10 4.79
N TYR A 212 8.10 -15.98 4.51
CA TYR A 212 8.35 -15.18 3.31
C TYR A 212 9.67 -14.41 3.40
N PHE A 213 10.02 -13.94 4.59
CA PHE A 213 11.33 -13.32 4.85
C PHE A 213 12.46 -14.35 4.67
N LEU A 214 12.30 -15.54 5.22
CA LEU A 214 13.24 -16.65 5.03
C LEU A 214 13.41 -17.00 3.55
N ARG A 215 12.30 -17.15 2.84
CA ARG A 215 12.31 -17.41 1.40
C ARG A 215 13.05 -16.32 0.64
N GLN A 216 12.77 -15.05 0.93
CA GLN A 216 13.42 -13.93 0.25
C GLN A 216 14.92 -13.88 0.53
N ASP A 217 15.32 -14.11 1.78
CA ASP A 217 16.74 -14.15 2.16
C ASP A 217 17.48 -15.30 1.47
N LEU A 218 16.92 -16.51 1.49
CA LEU A 218 17.48 -17.66 0.77
C LEU A 218 17.58 -17.40 -0.73
N THR A 219 16.56 -16.76 -1.33
CA THR A 219 16.57 -16.39 -2.73
C THR A 219 17.71 -15.40 -3.02
N ASN A 220 17.85 -14.35 -2.19
CA ASN A 220 18.92 -13.37 -2.34
C ASN A 220 20.31 -14.03 -2.25
N HIS A 221 20.53 -14.91 -1.26
CA HIS A 221 21.78 -15.63 -1.11
C HIS A 221 22.08 -16.56 -2.31
N TYR A 222 21.07 -17.23 -2.85
CA TYR A 222 21.22 -18.05 -4.03
C TYR A 222 21.68 -17.22 -5.25
N TYR A 223 21.03 -16.08 -5.52
CA TYR A 223 21.44 -15.19 -6.62
C TYR A 223 22.88 -14.69 -6.45
N LEU A 224 23.24 -14.25 -5.22
CA LEU A 224 24.58 -13.77 -4.92
C LEU A 224 25.65 -14.89 -5.06
N ALA A 225 25.34 -16.10 -4.59
CA ALA A 225 26.23 -17.25 -4.71
C ALA A 225 26.46 -17.67 -6.18
N CYS A 226 25.46 -17.47 -7.03
CA CYS A 226 25.56 -17.71 -8.47
C CYS A 226 26.13 -16.51 -9.26
N HIS A 227 26.57 -15.44 -8.59
CA HIS A 227 27.01 -14.18 -9.22
C HIS A 227 25.95 -13.55 -10.14
N MET A 228 24.68 -13.77 -9.86
CA MET A 228 23.56 -13.21 -10.61
C MET A 228 23.07 -11.90 -9.93
N PRO A 229 22.59 -10.92 -10.71
CA PRO A 229 21.96 -9.74 -10.13
C PRO A 229 20.67 -10.13 -9.40
N LEU A 230 20.36 -9.45 -8.29
CA LEU A 230 19.10 -9.65 -7.59
C LEU A 230 17.92 -9.30 -8.52
N PRO A 231 16.81 -10.04 -8.46
CA PRO A 231 15.61 -9.75 -9.24
C PRO A 231 15.12 -8.32 -9.03
N SER A 232 14.70 -7.67 -10.11
CA SER A 232 14.03 -6.38 -10.03
C SER A 232 12.71 -6.51 -9.29
N ASP A 233 12.35 -5.48 -8.50
CA ASP A 233 11.05 -5.34 -7.85
C ASP A 233 10.07 -4.47 -8.65
N ALA A 234 10.35 -4.23 -9.95
CA ALA A 234 9.45 -3.58 -10.88
C ALA A 234 8.22 -4.48 -11.16
N LEU A 235 7.02 -3.89 -11.23
CA LEU A 235 5.79 -4.64 -11.46
C LEU A 235 5.32 -4.62 -12.90
N GLY A 236 5.90 -3.80 -13.75
CA GLY A 236 5.42 -3.66 -15.13
C GLY A 236 6.38 -2.90 -16.03
N ASP A 237 5.85 -2.47 -17.16
CA ASP A 237 6.57 -1.70 -18.16
C ASP A 237 6.49 -0.21 -17.86
N ALA A 238 7.62 0.37 -17.42
CA ALA A 238 7.74 1.79 -17.07
C ALA A 238 8.08 2.70 -18.27
N ARG A 239 8.17 2.15 -19.50
CA ARG A 239 8.41 2.97 -20.70
C ARG A 239 7.29 4.00 -20.90
N PRO A 240 7.54 5.10 -21.61
CA PRO A 240 6.49 6.06 -21.96
C PRO A 240 5.32 5.40 -22.70
N TRP A 241 4.11 5.90 -22.47
CA TRP A 241 2.91 5.40 -23.14
C TRP A 241 2.99 5.47 -24.67
N THR A 242 3.71 6.46 -25.21
CA THR A 242 3.94 6.64 -26.65
C THR A 242 4.69 5.49 -27.31
N GLU A 243 5.36 4.66 -26.51
CA GLU A 243 6.08 3.45 -26.97
C GLU A 243 5.22 2.17 -26.84
N LYS A 244 3.95 2.29 -26.46
CA LYS A 244 3.02 1.18 -26.16
C LYS A 244 1.76 1.25 -27.02
N PRO A 245 1.83 0.92 -28.31
CA PRO A 245 0.70 1.04 -29.24
C PRO A 245 -0.52 0.17 -28.86
N GLU A 246 -0.31 -0.85 -28.02
CA GLU A 246 -1.38 -1.73 -27.52
C GLU A 246 -2.31 -1.07 -26.50
N LEU A 247 -1.90 0.04 -25.87
CA LEU A 247 -2.69 0.72 -24.82
C LEU A 247 -4.03 1.22 -25.32
N ASP A 248 -4.11 1.73 -26.55
CA ASP A 248 -5.36 2.21 -27.13
C ASP A 248 -6.42 1.10 -27.16
N LYS A 249 -6.03 -0.13 -27.52
CA LYS A 249 -6.93 -1.28 -27.56
C LYS A 249 -7.34 -1.70 -26.15
N LEU A 250 -6.40 -1.68 -25.21
CA LEU A 250 -6.64 -2.03 -23.82
C LEU A 250 -7.66 -1.07 -23.18
N LEU A 251 -7.47 0.25 -23.37
CA LEU A 251 -8.34 1.29 -22.82
C LEU A 251 -9.74 1.32 -23.44
N GLN A 252 -9.93 0.70 -24.61
CA GLN A 252 -11.27 0.51 -25.20
C GLN A 252 -12.07 -0.60 -24.51
N GLN A 253 -11.46 -1.45 -23.70
CA GLN A 253 -12.17 -2.51 -22.98
C GLN A 253 -13.14 -1.94 -21.95
N ARG A 254 -14.28 -2.63 -21.77
CA ARG A 254 -15.37 -2.17 -20.90
C ARG A 254 -14.94 -1.93 -19.46
N GLU A 255 -14.02 -2.73 -18.96
CA GLU A 255 -13.50 -2.66 -17.59
C GLU A 255 -12.78 -1.35 -17.33
N TYR A 256 -11.92 -0.93 -18.25
CA TYR A 256 -11.24 0.36 -18.15
C TYR A 256 -12.21 1.53 -18.26
N LYS A 257 -13.15 1.47 -19.22
CA LYS A 257 -14.15 2.54 -19.41
C LYS A 257 -15.02 2.78 -18.18
N LYS A 258 -15.32 1.74 -17.40
CA LYS A 258 -16.08 1.88 -16.15
C LYS A 258 -15.38 2.79 -15.14
N GLY A 259 -14.04 2.76 -15.08
CA GLY A 259 -13.25 3.59 -14.17
C GLY A 259 -13.37 5.09 -14.43
N PHE A 260 -13.89 5.49 -15.61
CA PHE A 260 -14.05 6.89 -16.04
C PHE A 260 -15.51 7.24 -16.27
N ALA A 261 -16.41 6.67 -15.46
CA ALA A 261 -17.84 6.92 -15.55
C ALA A 261 -18.16 8.41 -15.36
N VAL A 262 -19.12 8.90 -16.18
CA VAL A 262 -19.53 10.31 -16.21
C VAL A 262 -20.80 10.60 -15.41
N GLN A 263 -21.43 9.54 -14.85
CA GLN A 263 -22.56 9.70 -13.95
C GLN A 263 -22.11 10.42 -12.68
N ALA A 264 -22.92 11.34 -12.17
CA ALA A 264 -22.62 12.09 -10.96
C ALA A 264 -22.29 11.14 -9.79
N PHE A 265 -21.19 11.40 -9.11
CA PHE A 265 -20.79 10.62 -7.96
C PHE A 265 -21.73 10.83 -6.77
N ASP A 266 -22.04 9.76 -6.08
CA ASP A 266 -22.67 9.85 -4.76
C ASP A 266 -21.61 10.25 -3.73
N MET A 267 -21.66 11.52 -3.30
CA MET A 267 -20.74 12.08 -2.31
C MET A 267 -21.26 11.92 -0.87
N SER A 268 -22.30 11.11 -0.65
CA SER A 268 -22.77 10.74 0.69
C SER A 268 -22.05 9.50 1.22
N GLU A 269 -22.16 9.25 2.52
CA GLU A 269 -21.58 8.06 3.17
C GLU A 269 -22.25 6.73 2.76
N LYS A 270 -23.28 6.76 1.89
CA LYS A 270 -23.79 5.55 1.22
C LYS A 270 -22.78 5.00 0.19
N ASN A 271 -21.92 5.88 -0.34
CA ASN A 271 -20.76 5.47 -1.13
C ASN A 271 -19.65 5.01 -0.18
N PRO A 272 -19.20 3.74 -0.23
CA PRO A 272 -18.14 3.24 0.65
C PRO A 272 -16.83 4.05 0.58
N GLN A 273 -16.51 4.63 -0.57
CA GLN A 273 -15.36 5.53 -0.72
C GLN A 273 -15.49 6.73 0.20
N ILE A 274 -16.64 7.41 0.17
CA ILE A 274 -16.91 8.60 0.99
C ILE A 274 -17.02 8.23 2.48
N PHE A 275 -17.65 7.09 2.79
CA PHE A 275 -17.75 6.58 4.16
C PHE A 275 -16.36 6.42 4.80
N PHE A 276 -15.43 5.76 4.10
CA PHE A 276 -14.08 5.61 4.62
C PHE A 276 -13.28 6.91 4.60
N LEU A 277 -13.47 7.77 3.59
CA LEU A 277 -12.84 9.09 3.59
C LEU A 277 -13.28 9.94 4.78
N SER A 278 -14.56 9.93 5.15
CA SER A 278 -15.03 10.67 6.32
C SER A 278 -14.36 10.17 7.62
N LYS A 279 -14.19 8.85 7.77
CA LYS A 279 -13.47 8.25 8.90
C LYS A 279 -11.97 8.59 8.91
N ILE A 280 -11.32 8.58 7.74
CA ILE A 280 -9.90 8.99 7.59
C ILE A 280 -9.75 10.45 8.01
N ILE A 281 -10.56 11.34 7.45
CA ILE A 281 -10.51 12.79 7.75
C ILE A 281 -10.76 13.05 9.24
N ALA A 282 -11.72 12.38 9.86
CA ALA A 282 -11.98 12.50 11.29
C ALA A 282 -10.77 12.11 12.15
N ARG A 283 -10.03 11.04 11.77
CA ARG A 283 -8.80 10.61 12.47
C ARG A 283 -7.61 11.55 12.22
N GLN A 284 -7.60 12.25 11.10
CA GLN A 284 -6.54 13.16 10.71
C GLN A 284 -6.83 14.63 11.10
N LYS A 285 -7.89 14.87 11.85
CA LYS A 285 -8.21 16.21 12.36
C LYS A 285 -7.05 16.73 13.22
N HIS A 286 -6.56 17.93 12.91
CA HIS A 286 -5.41 18.58 13.55
C HIS A 286 -4.04 17.91 13.30
N LYS A 287 -3.95 17.00 12.33
CA LYS A 287 -2.69 16.39 11.85
C LYS A 287 -2.35 16.91 10.47
N GLN A 288 -1.07 16.85 10.12
CA GLN A 288 -0.62 17.26 8.80
C GLN A 288 -0.90 16.14 7.78
N THR A 289 -1.96 16.34 6.99
CA THR A 289 -2.36 15.38 5.97
C THR A 289 -2.54 16.08 4.64
N LEU A 290 -1.80 15.60 3.63
CA LEU A 290 -1.98 15.98 2.23
C LEU A 290 -2.69 14.85 1.50
N VAL A 291 -3.88 15.10 0.99
CA VAL A 291 -4.59 14.21 0.09
C VAL A 291 -4.38 14.69 -1.33
N PHE A 292 -4.00 13.80 -2.24
CA PHE A 292 -3.95 14.15 -3.65
C PHE A 292 -4.79 13.22 -4.51
N LEU A 293 -5.51 13.80 -5.46
CA LEU A 293 -6.18 13.10 -6.53
C LEU A 293 -5.19 12.97 -7.69
N ALA A 294 -4.83 11.74 -8.04
CA ALA A 294 -3.94 11.49 -9.17
C ALA A 294 -4.58 11.97 -10.48
N GLY A 295 -3.79 12.65 -11.29
CA GLY A 295 -4.17 12.98 -12.67
C GLY A 295 -4.12 11.74 -13.55
N ILE A 296 -4.83 11.80 -14.66
CA ILE A 296 -4.77 10.80 -15.73
C ILE A 296 -4.23 11.44 -17.01
N ASN A 297 -3.77 10.61 -17.94
CA ASN A 297 -3.25 11.04 -19.22
C ASN A 297 -4.39 11.57 -20.09
N ASP A 298 -4.37 12.89 -20.33
CA ASP A 298 -5.44 13.60 -21.04
C ASP A 298 -5.47 13.25 -22.54
N VAL A 299 -4.34 12.88 -23.12
CA VAL A 299 -4.26 12.49 -24.54
C VAL A 299 -4.85 11.08 -24.74
N LEU A 300 -4.42 10.10 -23.95
CA LEU A 300 -4.93 8.73 -24.02
C LEU A 300 -6.41 8.62 -23.72
N LEU A 301 -6.91 9.43 -22.78
CA LEU A 301 -8.31 9.39 -22.33
C LEU A 301 -9.10 10.62 -22.76
N LYS A 302 -8.70 11.28 -23.85
CA LYS A 302 -9.32 12.52 -24.32
C LYS A 302 -10.85 12.45 -24.44
N GLN A 303 -11.38 11.33 -24.94
CA GLN A 303 -12.83 11.14 -25.08
C GLN A 303 -13.57 11.10 -23.74
N GLN A 304 -12.90 10.64 -22.69
CA GLN A 304 -13.46 10.52 -21.33
C GLN A 304 -13.35 11.85 -20.58
N VAL A 305 -12.15 12.45 -20.55
CA VAL A 305 -11.88 13.65 -19.76
C VAL A 305 -12.59 14.91 -20.30
N SER A 306 -12.87 14.94 -21.61
CA SER A 306 -13.61 16.06 -22.22
C SER A 306 -15.11 16.05 -21.97
N GLN A 307 -15.65 15.00 -21.35
CA GLN A 307 -17.09 14.91 -21.11
C GLN A 307 -17.52 15.79 -19.94
N PRO A 308 -18.60 16.56 -20.06
CA PRO A 308 -19.07 17.44 -18.98
C PRO A 308 -19.31 16.72 -17.65
N GLY A 309 -19.77 15.46 -17.70
CA GLY A 309 -19.99 14.66 -16.49
C GLY A 309 -18.68 14.31 -15.77
N TYR A 310 -17.58 14.06 -16.50
CA TYR A 310 -16.26 13.85 -15.90
C TYR A 310 -15.77 15.11 -15.17
N ILE A 311 -15.85 16.28 -15.84
CA ILE A 311 -15.46 17.55 -15.27
C ILE A 311 -16.25 17.87 -14.00
N LYS A 312 -17.60 17.67 -14.08
CA LYS A 312 -18.47 17.87 -12.92
C LYS A 312 -18.13 16.95 -11.74
N ASN A 313 -17.73 15.72 -12.01
CA ASN A 313 -17.30 14.78 -10.96
C ASN A 313 -15.99 15.24 -10.30
N LEU A 314 -15.04 15.80 -11.05
CA LEU A 314 -13.84 16.42 -10.46
C LEU A 314 -14.22 17.58 -9.53
N GLU A 315 -15.12 18.45 -9.97
CA GLU A 315 -15.63 19.56 -9.14
C GLU A 315 -16.31 19.05 -7.86
N LEU A 316 -17.06 17.95 -7.92
CA LEU A 316 -17.67 17.32 -6.76
C LEU A 316 -16.60 16.81 -5.76
N ILE A 317 -15.52 16.22 -6.24
CA ILE A 317 -14.41 15.76 -5.40
C ILE A 317 -13.71 16.98 -4.77
N ASP A 318 -13.38 18.00 -5.56
CA ASP A 318 -12.72 19.23 -5.09
C ASP A 318 -13.57 19.91 -4.00
N HIS A 319 -14.88 20.00 -4.22
CA HIS A 319 -15.84 20.56 -3.25
C HIS A 319 -15.93 19.71 -1.98
N TYR A 320 -15.85 18.40 -2.10
CA TYR A 320 -15.88 17.49 -0.93
C TYR A 320 -14.73 17.78 0.03
N PHE A 321 -13.53 18.06 -0.46
CA PHE A 321 -12.36 18.33 0.37
C PHE A 321 -12.30 19.79 0.86
N ALA A 322 -13.05 20.71 0.27
CA ALA A 322 -13.09 22.11 0.69
C ALA A 322 -13.52 22.22 2.15
N GLY A 323 -12.66 22.79 3.00
CA GLY A 323 -12.95 23.01 4.43
C GLY A 323 -12.93 21.77 5.33
N LYS A 324 -12.43 20.62 4.86
CA LYS A 324 -12.39 19.37 5.65
C LYS A 324 -11.23 19.27 6.64
N GLY A 325 -10.35 20.28 6.72
CA GLY A 325 -9.23 20.28 7.67
C GLY A 325 -8.06 19.38 7.27
N VAL A 326 -8.00 18.97 5.99
CA VAL A 326 -6.86 18.33 5.35
C VAL A 326 -6.45 19.14 4.13
N SER A 327 -5.16 19.15 3.80
CA SER A 327 -4.70 19.75 2.54
C SER A 327 -5.10 18.85 1.39
N TYR A 328 -5.61 19.44 0.29
CA TYR A 328 -6.03 18.69 -0.89
C TYR A 328 -5.42 19.24 -2.16
N LEU A 329 -5.02 18.35 -3.06
CA LEU A 329 -4.40 18.68 -4.33
C LEU A 329 -5.01 17.85 -5.47
N ASN A 330 -5.72 18.51 -6.39
CA ASN A 330 -6.16 17.89 -7.63
C ASN A 330 -5.04 18.01 -8.69
N LEU A 331 -4.54 16.86 -9.15
CA LEU A 331 -3.44 16.79 -10.11
C LEU A 331 -3.90 16.57 -11.56
N GLN A 332 -5.20 16.57 -11.84
CA GLN A 332 -5.70 16.49 -13.22
C GLN A 332 -5.13 17.65 -14.06
N GLY A 333 -4.49 17.33 -15.17
CA GLY A 333 -3.86 18.30 -16.06
C GLY A 333 -2.65 19.05 -15.49
N LYS A 334 -2.09 18.61 -14.33
CA LYS A 334 -0.91 19.24 -13.70
C LYS A 334 0.41 18.54 -14.02
N ILE A 335 0.34 17.34 -14.54
CA ILE A 335 1.49 16.55 -14.99
C ILE A 335 1.34 16.39 -16.50
N ASP A 336 2.38 16.79 -17.23
CA ASP A 336 2.40 16.67 -18.69
C ASP A 336 2.25 15.21 -19.13
N ASP A 337 1.47 14.98 -20.20
CA ASP A 337 1.17 13.65 -20.71
C ASP A 337 2.41 12.82 -21.09
N THR A 338 3.52 13.47 -21.44
CA THR A 338 4.80 12.81 -21.76
C THR A 338 5.39 12.07 -20.56
N PHE A 339 5.01 12.43 -19.34
CA PHE A 339 5.47 11.79 -18.11
C PHE A 339 4.67 10.53 -17.72
N PHE A 340 3.68 10.15 -18.49
CA PHE A 340 2.91 8.94 -18.20
C PHE A 340 3.50 7.70 -18.88
N SER A 341 3.43 6.57 -18.19
CA SER A 341 3.76 5.25 -18.75
C SER A 341 2.51 4.54 -19.29
N ASP A 342 1.33 4.91 -18.81
CA ASP A 342 0.02 4.49 -19.30
C ASP A 342 -1.03 5.58 -19.01
N HIS A 343 -2.29 5.21 -18.81
CA HIS A 343 -3.38 6.15 -18.58
C HIS A 343 -3.36 6.82 -17.19
N VAL A 344 -2.63 6.29 -16.20
CA VAL A 344 -2.61 6.78 -14.81
C VAL A 344 -1.24 6.67 -14.13
N HIS A 345 -0.43 5.69 -14.53
CA HIS A 345 0.91 5.51 -13.97
C HIS A 345 1.93 6.38 -14.70
N LEU A 346 2.96 6.77 -13.96
CA LEU A 346 3.99 7.66 -14.47
C LEU A 346 5.28 6.89 -14.84
N THR A 347 6.08 7.52 -15.69
CA THR A 347 7.49 7.13 -15.91
C THR A 347 8.34 7.50 -14.69
N ALA A 348 9.61 7.10 -14.67
CA ALA A 348 10.55 7.48 -13.61
C ALA A 348 10.64 9.01 -13.44
N ASP A 349 10.73 9.75 -14.54
CA ASP A 349 10.78 11.22 -14.53
C ASP A 349 9.44 11.83 -14.06
N GLY A 350 8.33 11.21 -14.45
CA GLY A 350 7.01 11.58 -13.97
C GLY A 350 6.86 11.40 -12.45
N TYR A 351 7.33 10.30 -11.90
CA TYR A 351 7.35 10.09 -10.44
C TYR A 351 8.29 11.06 -9.72
N ARG A 352 9.44 11.40 -10.32
CA ARG A 352 10.33 12.44 -9.79
C ARG A 352 9.62 13.81 -9.75
N LYS A 353 8.93 14.18 -10.84
CA LYS A 353 8.13 15.41 -10.91
C LYS A 353 7.01 15.44 -9.87
N LEU A 354 6.24 14.36 -9.77
CA LEU A 354 5.17 14.22 -8.78
C LEU A 354 5.73 14.32 -7.35
N SER A 355 6.86 13.67 -7.07
CA SER A 355 7.52 13.74 -5.76
C SER A 355 7.89 15.18 -5.35
N GLY A 356 8.39 15.97 -6.29
CA GLY A 356 8.67 17.40 -6.07
C GLY A 356 7.41 18.19 -5.73
N ILE A 357 6.35 18.01 -6.53
CA ILE A 357 5.05 18.68 -6.30
C ILE A 357 4.49 18.31 -4.90
N LEU A 358 4.50 17.02 -4.55
CA LEU A 358 3.97 16.55 -3.27
C LEU A 358 4.80 17.08 -2.09
N LEU A 359 6.13 17.04 -2.18
CA LEU A 359 7.00 17.53 -1.12
C LEU A 359 6.83 19.03 -0.90
N ASP A 360 6.78 19.82 -1.97
CA ASP A 360 6.60 21.28 -1.89
C ASP A 360 5.27 21.66 -1.24
N ASN A 361 4.18 20.97 -1.62
CA ASN A 361 2.86 21.22 -1.02
C ASN A 361 2.79 20.72 0.42
N TYR A 362 3.45 19.62 0.72
CA TYR A 362 3.55 19.08 2.07
C TYR A 362 4.30 20.06 3.00
N LEU A 363 5.47 20.56 2.59
CA LEU A 363 6.28 21.49 3.38
C LEU A 363 5.55 22.83 3.60
N LYS A 364 4.87 23.38 2.59
CA LYS A 364 4.03 24.59 2.75
C LYS A 364 2.92 24.41 3.79
N SER A 365 2.32 23.23 3.85
CA SER A 365 1.25 22.94 4.83
C SER A 365 1.78 22.77 6.26
N SER A 366 3.10 22.54 6.44
CA SER A 366 3.76 22.42 7.74
C SER A 366 4.28 23.74 8.32
N GLY A 367 4.16 24.86 7.59
CA GLY A 367 4.70 26.17 8.02
C GLY A 367 6.23 26.22 8.03
N HIS A 368 6.89 25.32 7.33
CA HIS A 368 8.32 25.38 7.05
C HIS A 368 8.54 26.19 5.75
N ASP A 369 8.36 27.50 5.84
CA ASP A 369 8.80 28.46 4.79
C ASP A 369 10.23 28.94 5.08
#